data_f91892b1ad3c40fa1152c965ee0c47b9
#
_entry.id   f91892b1ad3c40fa1152c965ee0c47b9
#
_cell.length_a   1.000
_cell.length_b   1.000
_cell.length_c   1.000
_cell.angle_alpha   90.00
_cell.angle_beta   90.00
_cell.angle_gamma   90.00
#
_symmetry.space_group_name_H-M   'P 1'
#
loop_
_entity.id
_entity.type
_entity.pdbx_description
1 polymer ?
#
loop_
_entity_poly.entity_id
_entity_poly.type
_entity_poly.pdbx_seq_one_letter_code
_entity_poly.pdbx_strand_id
1 'polypeptide(L)'
;MSRQLRVLVAEDELIVGYDLCDTVAEAGYMVEGPYDDLSSAMLAYQKSKPDIAILDVQLGDGIVYPLAEQMMAENVPVIFHSGQLSPAEVALRFPXAXALAKPCPPAAVIDSIQRAAAHA
;
A
#
# COMPACT_ATOMS: atom_id res chain seq x y z
N MET A 1 24.75 -6.89 4.57
CA MET A 1 24.11 -6.03 3.56
C MET A 1 22.62 -6.37 3.46
N SER A 2 21.78 -5.39 3.60
CA SER A 2 20.35 -5.64 3.57
C SER A 2 19.84 -5.55 2.14
N ARG A 3 18.86 -6.39 1.82
CA ARG A 3 18.24 -6.30 0.51
C ARG A 3 17.28 -5.11 0.48
N GLN A 4 17.05 -4.63 -0.72
CA GLN A 4 16.12 -3.55 -0.94
C GLN A 4 14.70 -4.09 -0.83
N LEU A 5 13.89 -3.47 0.03
CA LEU A 5 12.51 -3.92 0.23
C LEU A 5 11.66 -3.54 -0.96
N ARG A 6 10.70 -4.40 -1.28
CA ARG A 6 9.80 -4.22 -2.41
C ARG A 6 8.42 -3.82 -1.92
N VAL A 7 7.91 -2.72 -2.46
CA VAL A 7 6.62 -2.14 -2.07
C VAL A 7 5.65 -2.23 -3.25
N LEU A 8 4.53 -2.91 -3.03
CA LEU A 8 3.47 -2.99 -4.02
C LEU A 8 2.51 -1.83 -3.80
N VAL A 9 2.16 -1.12 -4.88
CA VAL A 9 1.26 0.04 -4.80
C VAL A 9 0.03 -0.22 -5.65
N ALA A 10 -1.16 -0.06 -5.07
CA ALA A 10 -2.44 -0.17 -5.79
C ALA A 10 -3.22 1.13 -5.61
N GLU A 11 -3.53 1.79 -6.72
CA GLU A 11 -4.17 3.10 -6.74
C GLU A 11 -4.83 3.30 -8.09
N ASP A 12 -6.14 3.56 -8.11
CA ASP A 12 -6.83 3.68 -9.40
C ASP A 12 -6.76 5.07 -10.02
N GLU A 13 -6.37 6.10 -9.27
CA GLU A 13 -6.06 7.40 -9.86
C GLU A 13 -4.59 7.38 -10.27
N LEU A 14 -4.34 7.26 -11.57
CA LEU A 14 -2.97 7.00 -12.02
C LEU A 14 -1.99 8.11 -11.69
N ILE A 15 -2.43 9.38 -11.74
CA ILE A 15 -1.52 10.46 -11.38
C ILE A 15 -1.09 10.33 -9.91
N VAL A 16 -2.05 10.05 -9.04
CA VAL A 16 -1.75 9.84 -7.62
C VAL A 16 -0.84 8.62 -7.45
N GLY A 17 -1.15 7.55 -8.19
CA GLY A 17 -0.36 6.32 -8.13
C GLY A 17 1.09 6.52 -8.55
N TYR A 18 1.31 7.24 -9.65
CA TYR A 18 2.68 7.49 -10.10
C TYR A 18 3.42 8.39 -9.15
N ASP A 19 2.76 9.42 -8.61
CA ASP A 19 3.40 10.27 -7.60
C ASP A 19 3.81 9.46 -6.37
N LEU A 20 2.94 8.57 -5.95
CA LEU A 20 3.21 7.71 -4.80
C LEU A 20 4.40 6.80 -5.09
N CYS A 21 4.42 6.18 -6.26
CA CYS A 21 5.53 5.32 -6.64
C CYS A 21 6.85 6.09 -6.71
N ASP A 22 6.82 7.32 -7.22
CA ASP A 22 8.02 8.13 -7.27
C ASP A 22 8.54 8.42 -5.86
N THR A 23 7.63 8.74 -4.93
CA THR A 23 8.03 8.99 -3.55
C THR A 23 8.70 7.76 -2.94
N VAL A 24 8.10 6.60 -3.16
CA VAL A 24 8.62 5.34 -2.62
C VAL A 24 9.99 5.02 -3.21
N ALA A 25 10.12 5.18 -4.52
CA ALA A 25 11.39 4.89 -5.20
C ALA A 25 12.49 5.84 -4.74
N GLU A 26 12.16 7.12 -4.59
CA GLU A 26 13.15 8.10 -4.15
C GLU A 26 13.62 7.83 -2.74
N ALA A 27 12.81 7.16 -1.92
CA ALA A 27 13.21 6.81 -0.56
C ALA A 27 14.07 5.55 -0.50
N GLY A 28 14.32 4.91 -1.65
CA GLY A 28 15.25 3.78 -1.71
C GLY A 28 14.61 2.41 -1.79
N TYR A 29 13.30 2.34 -1.96
CA TYR A 29 12.61 1.05 -2.07
C TYR A 29 12.38 0.66 -3.51
N MET A 30 12.26 -0.62 -3.77
CA MET A 30 11.79 -1.10 -5.06
C MET A 30 10.29 -0.96 -5.13
N VAL A 31 9.77 -0.52 -6.27
CA VAL A 31 8.34 -0.25 -6.41
C VAL A 31 7.75 -1.16 -7.45
N GLU A 32 6.58 -1.69 -7.14
CA GLU A 32 5.81 -2.52 -8.06
C GLU A 32 4.44 -1.88 -8.19
N GLY A 33 4.08 -1.47 -9.41
CA GLY A 33 2.82 -0.80 -9.67
C GLY A 33 3.05 0.57 -10.30
N PRO A 34 2.06 1.45 -10.28
CA PRO A 34 0.79 1.30 -9.57
C PRO A 34 -0.17 0.38 -10.33
N TYR A 35 -0.83 -0.49 -9.61
CA TYR A 35 -1.91 -1.31 -10.16
C TYR A 35 -3.21 -0.53 -9.97
N ASP A 36 -3.96 -0.36 -11.06
CA ASP A 36 -5.12 0.51 -10.99
C ASP A 36 -6.43 -0.24 -10.75
N ASP A 37 -6.39 -1.55 -10.66
CA ASP A 37 -7.57 -2.30 -10.31
C ASP A 37 -7.21 -3.47 -9.39
N LEU A 38 -8.25 -4.00 -8.75
CA LEU A 38 -8.09 -5.07 -7.78
C LEU A 38 -7.56 -6.34 -8.42
N SER A 39 -8.07 -6.68 -9.61
CA SER A 39 -7.66 -7.90 -10.30
C SER A 39 -6.16 -7.92 -10.58
N SER A 40 -5.63 -6.81 -11.10
CA SER A 40 -4.22 -6.71 -11.41
C SER A 40 -3.36 -6.79 -10.15
N ALA A 41 -3.81 -6.12 -9.08
CA ALA A 41 -3.07 -6.15 -7.82
C ALA A 41 -3.05 -7.56 -7.25
N MET A 42 -4.18 -8.26 -7.31
CA MET A 42 -4.24 -9.63 -6.81
C MET A 42 -3.34 -10.57 -7.61
N LEU A 43 -3.33 -10.43 -8.94
CA LEU A 43 -2.44 -11.25 -9.77
C LEU A 43 -0.99 -10.98 -9.44
N ALA A 44 -0.62 -9.72 -9.28
CA ALA A 44 0.75 -9.38 -8.93
C ALA A 44 1.15 -9.98 -7.59
N TYR A 45 0.23 -9.91 -6.63
CA TYR A 45 0.49 -10.48 -5.30
C TYR A 45 0.69 -12.00 -5.38
N GLN A 46 -0.13 -12.66 -6.16
CA GLN A 46 -0.02 -14.11 -6.31
C GLN A 46 1.29 -14.53 -6.97
N LYS A 47 1.78 -13.70 -7.90
CA LYS A 47 3.02 -14.02 -8.58
C LYS A 47 4.23 -13.86 -7.67
N SER A 48 4.25 -12.81 -6.87
CA SER A 48 5.41 -12.52 -6.04
C SER A 48 4.99 -11.68 -4.85
N LYS A 49 5.16 -12.22 -3.67
CA LYS A 49 4.77 -11.57 -2.43
C LYS A 49 5.67 -10.37 -2.15
N PRO A 50 5.10 -9.17 -1.99
CA PRO A 50 5.93 -8.00 -1.67
C PRO A 50 6.30 -7.98 -0.21
N ASP A 51 7.19 -7.05 0.15
CA ASP A 51 7.54 -6.85 1.55
C ASP A 51 6.54 -5.95 2.26
N ILE A 52 5.96 -4.99 1.53
CA ILE A 52 5.00 -4.02 2.07
C ILE A 52 4.01 -3.71 0.96
N ALA A 53 2.78 -3.38 1.32
CA ALA A 53 1.78 -2.96 0.34
C ALA A 53 1.15 -1.63 0.73
N ILE A 54 0.98 -0.74 -0.24
CA ILE A 54 0.23 0.50 -0.08
C ILE A 54 -1.01 0.38 -0.96
N LEU A 55 -2.17 0.41 -0.34
CA LEU A 55 -3.42 0.09 -1.03
C LEU A 55 -4.45 1.19 -0.87
N ASP A 56 -5.00 1.67 -1.99
CA ASP A 56 -6.22 2.46 -1.95
C ASP A 56 -7.36 1.54 -1.54
N VAL A 57 -8.24 2.04 -0.69
CA VAL A 57 -9.35 1.22 -0.20
C VAL A 57 -10.30 0.86 -1.34
N GLN A 58 -10.60 1.81 -2.22
CA GLN A 58 -11.52 1.60 -3.32
C GLN A 58 -10.75 1.64 -4.64
N LEU A 59 -10.68 0.51 -5.31
CA LEU A 59 -10.14 0.44 -6.65
C LEU A 59 -11.28 0.37 -7.66
N GLY A 60 -10.98 0.55 -8.94
CA GLY A 60 -12.02 0.64 -9.94
C GLY A 60 -12.98 -0.52 -9.96
N ASP A 61 -12.50 -1.73 -9.70
CA ASP A 61 -13.31 -2.93 -9.77
C ASP A 61 -13.62 -3.55 -8.41
N GLY A 62 -13.38 -2.83 -7.31
CA GLY A 62 -13.79 -3.37 -6.02
C GLY A 62 -13.08 -2.79 -4.84
N ILE A 63 -13.51 -3.22 -3.67
CA ILE A 63 -12.93 -2.82 -2.40
C ILE A 63 -11.75 -3.74 -2.09
N VAL A 64 -10.69 -3.15 -1.59
CA VAL A 64 -9.41 -3.84 -1.43
C VAL A 64 -9.34 -4.75 -0.20
N TYR A 65 -10.35 -4.71 0.67
CA TYR A 65 -10.27 -5.39 1.96
C TYR A 65 -9.97 -6.89 1.88
N PRO A 66 -10.56 -7.67 0.96
CA PRO A 66 -10.18 -9.08 0.92
C PRO A 66 -8.70 -9.30 0.62
N LEU A 67 -8.14 -8.49 -0.27
CA LEU A 67 -6.71 -8.59 -0.55
C LEU A 67 -5.88 -8.19 0.66
N ALA A 68 -6.29 -7.12 1.34
CA ALA A 68 -5.57 -6.67 2.53
C ALA A 68 -5.60 -7.74 3.62
N GLU A 69 -6.75 -8.40 3.79
CA GLU A 69 -6.87 -9.47 4.78
C GLU A 69 -5.92 -10.62 4.45
N GLN A 70 -5.84 -10.99 3.19
CA GLN A 70 -4.91 -12.05 2.78
C GLN A 70 -3.47 -11.66 3.03
N MET A 71 -3.10 -10.44 2.65
CA MET A 71 -1.73 -9.96 2.83
C MET A 71 -1.34 -9.99 4.31
N MET A 72 -2.22 -9.48 5.17
CA MET A 72 -1.91 -9.41 6.59
C MET A 72 -1.85 -10.79 7.21
N ALA A 73 -2.71 -11.70 6.76
CA ALA A 73 -2.64 -13.09 7.22
C ALA A 73 -1.33 -13.76 6.83
N GLU A 74 -0.70 -13.27 5.77
CA GLU A 74 0.58 -13.81 5.29
C GLU A 74 1.75 -12.93 5.71
N ASN A 75 1.52 -12.06 6.68
CA ASN A 75 2.55 -11.23 7.31
C ASN A 75 3.15 -10.18 6.38
N VAL A 76 2.35 -9.67 5.44
CA VAL A 76 2.74 -8.51 4.64
C VAL A 76 2.10 -7.28 5.26
N PRO A 77 2.87 -6.32 5.77
CA PRO A 77 2.30 -5.10 6.32
C PRO A 77 1.55 -4.30 5.26
N VAL A 78 0.41 -3.76 5.62
CA VAL A 78 -0.43 -3.00 4.71
C VAL A 78 -0.55 -1.56 5.20
N ILE A 79 -0.40 -0.62 4.29
CA ILE A 79 -0.66 0.80 4.52
C ILE A 79 -1.83 1.19 3.62
N PHE A 80 -2.93 1.60 4.22
CA PHE A 80 -4.07 2.09 3.44
C PHE A 80 -3.88 3.55 3.11
N HIS A 81 -4.33 3.94 1.93
CA HIS A 81 -4.20 5.30 1.41
C HIS A 81 -5.55 5.65 0.81
N SER A 82 -6.35 6.42 1.52
CA SER A 82 -7.75 6.58 1.17
C SER A 82 -8.18 8.04 1.15
N GLY A 83 -8.99 8.40 0.15
CA GLY A 83 -9.59 9.72 0.07
C GLY A 83 -11.03 9.76 0.57
N GLN A 84 -11.66 8.62 0.75
CA GLN A 84 -13.07 8.57 1.10
C GLN A 84 -13.33 8.19 2.54
N LEU A 85 -12.54 7.25 3.07
CA LEU A 85 -12.68 6.83 4.45
C LEU A 85 -11.59 7.49 5.29
N SER A 86 -11.94 7.87 6.51
CA SER A 86 -10.94 8.43 7.39
C SER A 86 -9.97 7.34 7.86
N PRO A 87 -8.75 7.72 8.23
CA PRO A 87 -7.84 6.73 8.82
C PRO A 87 -8.42 6.04 10.05
N ALA A 88 -9.23 6.75 10.83
CA ALA A 88 -9.83 6.15 12.02
C ALA A 88 -10.82 5.04 11.64
N GLU A 89 -11.58 5.22 10.57
CA GLU A 89 -12.51 4.19 10.12
C GLU A 89 -11.78 2.95 9.64
N VAL A 90 -10.69 3.15 8.90
CA VAL A 90 -9.89 2.03 8.43
C VAL A 90 -9.23 1.31 9.61
N ALA A 91 -8.75 2.06 10.60
CA ALA A 91 -8.08 1.48 11.77
C ALA A 91 -9.02 0.62 12.60
N LEU A 92 -10.31 0.97 12.64
CA LEU A 92 -11.27 0.11 13.35
C LEU A 92 -11.37 -1.26 12.71
N ARG A 93 -11.28 -1.31 11.39
CA ARG A 93 -11.39 -2.57 10.68
C ARG A 93 -10.05 -3.31 10.63
N PHE A 94 -8.93 -2.60 10.53
CA PHE A 94 -7.60 -3.18 10.39
C PHE A 94 -6.64 -2.52 11.36
N PRO A 95 -6.69 -2.85 12.62
CA PRO A 95 -5.85 -2.20 13.64
C PRO A 95 -4.35 -2.26 13.39
N UNK A 96 -4.00 -3.14 12.73
CA UNK A 96 -2.60 -3.40 12.51
C UNK A 96 -2.02 -2.70 11.34
N ALA A 97 -2.89 -2.12 10.74
CA ALA A 97 -2.44 -1.45 9.53
C ALA A 97 -2.25 0.04 9.71
N UNK A 98 -1.50 0.54 8.89
CA UNK A 98 -1.33 1.90 8.80
C UNK A 98 -2.37 2.47 7.93
N ALA A 99 -2.68 3.68 8.18
CA ALA A 99 -3.68 4.33 7.34
C ALA A 99 -3.33 5.78 7.12
N LEU A 100 -3.35 6.23 5.85
CA LEU A 100 -3.04 7.60 5.44
C LEU A 100 -4.23 8.19 4.73
N ALA A 101 -4.55 9.45 5.02
CA ALA A 101 -5.61 10.16 4.33
C ALA A 101 -5.04 10.89 3.12
N LYS A 102 -5.78 10.91 2.02
CA LYS A 102 -5.41 11.70 0.85
C LYS A 102 -5.91 13.13 1.03
N PRO A 103 -5.17 14.12 0.59
CA PRO A 103 -3.81 14.02 0.04
C PRO A 103 -2.79 13.82 1.16
N CYS A 104 -1.80 13.00 0.87
CA CYS A 104 -0.81 12.64 1.89
C CYS A 104 0.54 13.18 1.50
N PRO A 105 1.21 13.96 2.37
CA PRO A 105 2.54 14.48 2.02
C PRO A 105 3.56 13.35 1.89
N PRO A 106 4.57 13.52 1.04
CA PRO A 106 5.58 12.47 0.87
C PRO A 106 6.25 12.05 2.18
N ALA A 107 6.49 12.98 3.09
CA ALA A 107 7.13 12.63 4.36
C ALA A 107 6.27 11.65 5.17
N ALA A 108 4.95 11.80 5.13
CA ALA A 108 4.06 10.89 5.86
C ALA A 108 4.06 9.50 5.22
N VAL A 109 4.12 9.44 3.90
CA VAL A 109 4.20 8.16 3.20
C VAL A 109 5.50 7.45 3.60
N ILE A 110 6.61 8.14 3.54
CA ILE A 110 7.91 7.56 3.87
C ILE A 110 7.95 7.08 5.32
N ASP A 111 7.41 7.89 6.23
CA ASP A 111 7.36 7.51 7.64
C ASP A 111 6.56 6.22 7.84
N SER A 112 5.42 6.10 7.15
CA SER A 112 4.61 4.90 7.27
C SER A 112 5.35 3.67 6.75
N ILE A 113 6.08 3.81 5.64
CA ILE A 113 6.85 2.70 5.10
C ILE A 113 7.95 2.30 6.08
N GLN A 114 8.62 3.28 6.67
CA GLN A 114 9.69 2.96 7.63
C GLN A 114 9.15 2.22 8.84
N ARG A 115 7.98 2.63 9.31
CA ARG A 115 7.35 1.93 10.43
C ARG A 115 6.93 0.51 10.04
N ALA A 116 6.37 0.35 8.85
CA ALA A 116 5.98 -0.98 8.37
C ALA A 116 7.21 -1.87 8.20
N ALA A 117 8.30 -1.31 7.68
CA ALA A 117 9.53 -2.06 7.45
C ALA A 117 10.14 -2.56 8.76
N ALA A 118 9.97 -1.82 9.84
CA ALA A 118 10.49 -2.24 11.14
C ALA A 118 9.81 -3.51 11.65
N HIS A 119 8.63 -3.82 11.15
CA HIS A 119 7.87 -5.00 11.55
C HIS A 119 7.75 -6.05 10.46
N ALA A 120 8.41 -5.82 9.34
CA ALA A 120 8.32 -6.76 8.21
C ALA A 120 9.20 -7.99 8.41
#